data_80b6247646ff2d4023708edd56033285
#
_entry.id   80b6247646ff2d4023708edd56033285
#
_cell.length_a   1.000
_cell.length_b   1.000
_cell.length_c   1.000
_cell.angle_alpha   90.00
_cell.angle_beta   90.00
_cell.angle_gamma   90.00
#
_symmetry.space_group_name_H-M   'P 1'
#
loop_
_entity.id
_entity.type
_entity.pdbx_description
1 polymer ?
#
loop_
_entity_poly.entity_id
_entity_poly.type
_entity_poly.pdbx_seq_one_letter_code
_entity_poly.pdbx_strand_id
1 'polypeptide(L)'
;MKIGIIGAGIFGITIANRLSKSHEVEIIEKNEDILMASSDVNQCRVHRGYHYPRSDITVKEVLESQESFKEEYKDAIINDFENYYCISKKNSKTSADEYLKFCKRNNLEYKISKLNIINENSIELCVKVKENLFDHKKIKKICWKKLKENNIIVHLNQKANEL
;
A
#
# COMPACT_ATOMS: atom_id res chain seq x y z
N MET A 1 12.30 -25.06 12.94
CA MET A 1 12.53 -25.31 11.51
C MET A 1 13.22 -24.07 10.95
N LYS A 2 14.15 -24.22 10.01
CA LYS A 2 14.78 -23.09 9.32
C LYS A 2 14.01 -22.77 8.04
N ILE A 3 13.70 -21.50 7.79
CA ILE A 3 12.87 -21.03 6.68
C ILE A 3 13.63 -19.92 5.92
N GLY A 4 13.80 -20.10 4.63
CA GLY A 4 14.31 -19.06 3.72
C GLY A 4 13.16 -18.35 3.01
N ILE A 5 13.18 -17.01 2.98
CA ILE A 5 12.22 -16.18 2.25
C ILE A 5 12.96 -15.46 1.14
N ILE A 6 12.45 -15.53 -0.09
CA ILE A 6 13.00 -14.83 -1.24
C ILE A 6 12.27 -13.52 -1.44
N GLY A 7 13.01 -12.42 -1.32
CA GLY A 7 12.56 -11.04 -1.49
C GLY A 7 12.26 -10.32 -0.18
N ALA A 8 12.90 -9.17 0.04
CA ALA A 8 12.70 -8.26 1.17
C ALA A 8 11.76 -7.09 0.83
N GLY A 9 10.70 -7.34 0.06
CA GLY A 9 9.55 -6.45 -0.07
C GLY A 9 8.68 -6.48 1.19
N ILE A 10 7.66 -5.61 1.26
CA ILE A 10 6.80 -5.51 2.44
C ILE A 10 6.15 -6.85 2.84
N PHE A 11 5.74 -7.66 1.86
CA PHE A 11 5.15 -8.96 2.12
C PHE A 11 6.17 -9.95 2.70
N GLY A 12 7.38 -10.06 2.10
CA GLY A 12 8.43 -10.95 2.60
C GLY A 12 8.83 -10.62 4.03
N ILE A 13 8.99 -9.34 4.35
CA ILE A 13 9.32 -8.86 5.69
C ILE A 13 8.18 -9.16 6.68
N THR A 14 6.92 -8.92 6.29
CA THR A 14 5.77 -9.21 7.14
C THR A 14 5.66 -10.71 7.48
N ILE A 15 5.86 -11.57 6.46
CA ILE A 15 5.86 -13.04 6.64
C ILE A 15 7.03 -13.45 7.54
N ALA A 16 8.23 -12.93 7.29
CA ALA A 16 9.42 -13.21 8.10
C ALA A 16 9.19 -12.88 9.58
N ASN A 17 8.68 -11.69 9.88
CA ASN A 17 8.39 -11.27 11.25
C ASN A 17 7.31 -12.14 11.95
N ARG A 18 6.36 -12.67 11.19
CA ARG A 18 5.35 -13.58 11.76
C ARG A 18 5.92 -14.98 12.04
N LEU A 19 6.69 -15.51 11.11
CA LEU A 19 7.27 -16.85 11.21
C LEU A 19 8.42 -16.92 12.23
N SER A 20 9.16 -15.83 12.44
CA SER A 20 10.26 -15.77 13.40
C SER A 20 9.85 -16.02 14.86
N LYS A 21 8.55 -15.91 15.17
CA LYS A 21 8.03 -16.25 16.50
C LYS A 21 8.17 -17.73 16.88
N SER A 22 8.30 -18.60 15.90
CA SER A 22 8.36 -20.06 16.10
C SER A 22 9.40 -20.77 15.25
N HIS A 23 10.07 -20.04 14.38
CA HIS A 23 11.03 -20.59 13.42
C HIS A 23 12.27 -19.71 13.31
N GLU A 24 13.39 -20.28 12.90
CA GLU A 24 14.55 -19.55 12.43
C GLU A 24 14.28 -19.08 11.00
N VAL A 25 14.39 -17.77 10.74
CA VAL A 25 14.03 -17.19 9.44
C VAL A 25 15.18 -16.37 8.87
N GLU A 26 15.46 -16.58 7.60
CA GLU A 26 16.40 -15.77 6.81
C GLU A 26 15.71 -15.21 5.57
N ILE A 27 16.12 -14.03 5.11
CA ILE A 27 15.63 -13.40 3.89
C ILE A 27 16.78 -13.28 2.90
N ILE A 28 16.53 -13.63 1.62
CA ILE A 28 17.46 -13.45 0.51
C ILE A 28 16.90 -12.33 -0.38
N GLU A 29 17.65 -11.24 -0.55
CA GLU A 29 17.26 -10.09 -1.34
C GLU A 29 18.33 -9.76 -2.39
N LYS A 30 17.91 -9.60 -3.63
CA LYS A 30 18.81 -9.31 -4.77
C LYS A 30 19.35 -7.89 -4.78
N ASN A 31 18.63 -6.94 -4.18
CA ASN A 31 19.02 -5.53 -4.12
C ASN A 31 19.95 -5.25 -2.92
N GLU A 32 20.55 -4.09 -2.92
CA GLU A 32 21.46 -3.60 -1.87
C GLU A 32 20.74 -3.21 -0.57
N ASP A 33 19.41 -3.10 -0.57
CA ASP A 33 18.57 -2.77 0.60
C ASP A 33 17.20 -3.41 0.48
N ILE A 34 16.44 -3.40 1.56
CA ILE A 34 15.04 -3.84 1.60
C ILE A 34 14.09 -2.81 0.94
N LEU A 35 12.92 -3.28 0.54
CA LEU A 35 11.82 -2.44 0.00
C LEU A 35 12.19 -1.65 -1.28
N MET A 36 13.12 -2.14 -2.10
CA MET A 36 13.61 -1.43 -3.30
C MET A 36 12.88 -1.78 -4.61
N ALA A 37 11.81 -2.58 -4.57
CA ALA A 37 11.02 -2.92 -5.76
C ALA A 37 9.65 -2.24 -5.71
N SER A 38 8.57 -2.99 -5.93
CA SER A 38 7.19 -2.46 -5.91
C SER A 38 6.84 -1.71 -4.62
N SER A 39 7.53 -2.02 -3.51
CA SER A 39 7.35 -1.31 -2.24
C SER A 39 7.95 0.10 -2.23
N ASP A 40 8.83 0.44 -3.18
CA ASP A 40 9.43 1.78 -3.32
C ASP A 40 8.69 2.63 -4.37
N VAL A 41 8.31 2.01 -5.48
CA VAL A 41 7.70 2.70 -6.63
C VAL A 41 6.18 2.65 -6.57
N ASN A 42 5.59 3.21 -5.52
CA ASN A 42 4.15 3.28 -5.33
C ASN A 42 3.71 4.68 -4.89
N GLN A 43 2.41 4.89 -4.79
CA GLN A 43 1.84 6.19 -4.44
C GLN A 43 1.87 6.49 -2.93
N CYS A 44 2.46 5.64 -2.11
CA CYS A 44 2.52 5.75 -0.65
C CYS A 44 1.14 5.96 0.02
N ARG A 45 0.08 5.38 -0.55
CA ARG A 45 -1.28 5.48 -0.04
C ARG A 45 -1.64 4.29 0.84
N VAL A 46 -2.28 4.57 1.94
CA VAL A 46 -2.99 3.55 2.74
C VAL A 46 -4.38 3.42 2.13
N HIS A 47 -4.50 2.55 1.12
CA HIS A 47 -5.72 2.40 0.35
C HIS A 47 -6.94 2.09 1.20
N ARG A 48 -8.06 2.72 0.87
CA ARG A 48 -9.40 2.44 1.43
C ARG A 48 -10.38 1.89 0.39
N GLY A 49 -9.86 1.43 -0.75
CA GLY A 49 -10.69 0.86 -1.79
C GLY A 49 -11.09 1.83 -2.91
N TYR A 50 -10.91 3.14 -2.78
CA TYR A 50 -11.29 4.14 -3.81
C TYR A 50 -10.70 3.88 -5.20
N HIS A 51 -9.58 3.18 -5.24
CA HIS A 51 -8.86 2.84 -6.48
C HIS A 51 -9.50 1.66 -7.26
N TYR A 52 -10.47 0.97 -6.65
CA TYR A 52 -11.02 -0.28 -7.21
C TYR A 52 -12.51 -0.19 -7.54
N PRO A 53 -12.96 0.78 -8.38
CA PRO A 53 -14.39 1.01 -8.62
C PRO A 53 -15.12 -0.15 -9.30
N ARG A 54 -14.39 -1.14 -9.81
CA ARG A 54 -14.91 -2.32 -10.52
C ARG A 54 -14.79 -3.63 -9.74
N SER A 55 -14.38 -3.58 -8.45
CA SER A 55 -14.21 -4.77 -7.63
C SER A 55 -14.58 -4.51 -6.17
N ASP A 56 -15.83 -4.77 -5.82
CA ASP A 56 -16.30 -4.66 -4.43
C ASP A 56 -15.60 -5.65 -3.50
N ILE A 57 -15.18 -6.81 -4.02
CA ILE A 57 -14.42 -7.82 -3.26
C ILE A 57 -13.07 -7.22 -2.84
N THR A 58 -12.33 -6.62 -3.77
CA THR A 58 -11.04 -5.98 -3.45
C THR A 58 -11.21 -4.83 -2.45
N VAL A 59 -12.29 -4.05 -2.55
CA VAL A 59 -12.60 -2.99 -1.57
C VAL A 59 -12.74 -3.57 -0.18
N LYS A 60 -13.50 -4.66 -0.04
CA LYS A 60 -13.72 -5.32 1.25
C LYS A 60 -12.41 -5.84 1.84
N GLU A 61 -11.59 -6.55 1.05
CA GLU A 61 -10.28 -7.05 1.48
C GLU A 61 -9.34 -5.92 1.94
N VAL A 62 -9.33 -4.80 1.21
CA VAL A 62 -8.53 -3.61 1.56
C VAL A 62 -9.03 -3.01 2.88
N LEU A 63 -10.33 -2.86 3.07
CA LEU A 63 -10.91 -2.30 4.30
C LEU A 63 -10.64 -3.20 5.52
N GLU A 64 -10.71 -4.50 5.35
CA GLU A 64 -10.41 -5.48 6.41
C GLU A 64 -8.92 -5.48 6.81
N SER A 65 -8.02 -5.27 5.85
CA SER A 65 -6.57 -5.32 6.10
C SER A 65 -5.94 -4.00 6.54
N GLN A 66 -6.57 -2.85 6.23
CA GLN A 66 -5.93 -1.54 6.45
C GLN A 66 -5.68 -1.22 7.93
N GLU A 67 -6.54 -1.67 8.85
CA GLU A 67 -6.38 -1.35 10.27
C GLU A 67 -5.13 -2.04 10.85
N SER A 68 -4.89 -3.30 10.49
CA SER A 68 -3.67 -4.01 10.89
C SER A 68 -2.40 -3.35 10.33
N PHE A 69 -2.46 -2.84 9.10
CA PHE A 69 -1.35 -2.07 8.52
C PHE A 69 -1.12 -0.76 9.26
N LYS A 70 -2.18 -0.01 9.57
CA LYS A 70 -2.07 1.24 10.32
C LYS A 70 -1.52 1.04 11.73
N GLU A 71 -1.94 0.00 12.41
CA GLU A 71 -1.42 -0.34 13.73
C GLU A 71 0.07 -0.71 13.66
N GLU A 72 0.44 -1.54 12.70
CA GLU A 72 1.82 -2.01 12.52
C GLU A 72 2.79 -0.88 12.16
N TYR A 73 2.34 0.09 11.36
CA TYR A 73 3.16 1.18 10.83
C TYR A 73 2.68 2.57 11.26
N LYS A 74 2.02 2.69 12.42
CA LYS A 74 1.39 3.92 12.92
C LYS A 74 2.30 5.16 12.87
N ASP A 75 3.58 5.00 13.21
CA ASP A 75 4.57 6.09 13.25
C ASP A 75 4.98 6.59 11.85
N ALA A 76 4.62 5.83 10.81
CA ALA A 76 4.84 6.20 9.41
C ALA A 76 3.59 6.76 8.73
N ILE A 77 2.41 6.71 9.37
CA ILE A 77 1.16 7.20 8.77
C ILE A 77 1.14 8.72 8.77
N ILE A 78 0.75 9.30 7.64
CA ILE A 78 0.54 10.73 7.43
C ILE A 78 -0.98 10.97 7.32
N ASN A 79 -1.56 11.66 8.30
CA ASN A 79 -2.99 11.90 8.39
C ASN A 79 -3.41 13.22 7.74
N ASP A 80 -2.55 14.23 7.77
CA ASP A 80 -2.86 15.59 7.34
C ASP A 80 -2.53 15.82 5.86
N PHE A 81 -3.07 14.95 5.01
CA PHE A 81 -2.87 15.06 3.57
C PHE A 81 -4.20 14.90 2.82
N GLU A 82 -4.41 15.76 1.82
CA GLU A 82 -5.62 15.70 1.00
C GLU A 82 -5.42 14.79 -0.21
N ASN A 83 -6.25 13.75 -0.32
CA ASN A 83 -6.24 12.85 -1.47
C ASN A 83 -7.45 13.09 -2.35
N TYR A 84 -7.23 13.03 -3.66
CA TYR A 84 -8.25 13.23 -4.67
C TYR A 84 -8.24 12.11 -5.69
N TYR A 85 -9.44 11.73 -6.14
CA TYR A 85 -9.65 10.86 -7.29
C TYR A 85 -10.40 11.62 -8.36
N CYS A 86 -9.89 11.56 -9.59
CA CYS A 86 -10.50 12.23 -10.73
C CYS A 86 -10.84 11.20 -11.81
N ILE A 87 -12.04 11.31 -12.36
CA ILE A 87 -12.51 10.52 -13.48
C ILE A 87 -12.30 11.32 -14.75
N SER A 88 -11.54 10.77 -15.70
CA SER A 88 -11.29 11.41 -16.98
C SER A 88 -12.54 11.39 -17.86
N LYS A 89 -12.77 12.47 -18.62
CA LYS A 89 -13.81 12.52 -19.68
C LYS A 89 -13.53 11.56 -20.84
N LYS A 90 -12.25 11.23 -21.07
CA LYS A 90 -11.84 10.37 -22.19
C LYS A 90 -11.19 9.09 -21.68
N ASN A 91 -11.52 8.00 -22.33
CA ASN A 91 -10.90 6.68 -22.10
C ASN A 91 -11.00 6.15 -20.65
N SER A 92 -11.86 6.71 -19.80
CA SER A 92 -12.15 6.13 -18.50
C SER A 92 -13.01 4.87 -18.66
N LYS A 93 -12.66 3.81 -17.93
CA LYS A 93 -13.46 2.56 -17.85
C LYS A 93 -14.59 2.65 -16.82
N THR A 94 -14.73 3.79 -16.15
CA THR A 94 -15.72 4.05 -15.12
C THR A 94 -16.18 5.50 -15.31
N SER A 95 -17.48 5.73 -15.49
CA SER A 95 -18.08 7.06 -15.57
C SER A 95 -18.16 7.71 -14.19
N ALA A 96 -18.43 9.03 -14.15
CA ALA A 96 -18.64 9.75 -12.89
C ALA A 96 -19.81 9.17 -12.08
N ASP A 97 -20.94 8.85 -12.73
CA ASP A 97 -22.11 8.28 -12.06
C ASP A 97 -21.84 6.89 -11.49
N GLU A 98 -21.18 6.01 -12.25
CA GLU A 98 -20.74 4.69 -11.77
C GLU A 98 -19.81 4.79 -10.57
N TYR A 99 -18.87 5.75 -10.58
CA TYR A 99 -17.93 5.96 -9.48
C TYR A 99 -18.65 6.45 -8.21
N LEU A 100 -19.60 7.36 -8.34
CA LEU A 100 -20.38 7.83 -7.20
C LEU A 100 -21.29 6.73 -6.62
N LYS A 101 -21.93 5.92 -7.49
CA LYS A 101 -22.68 4.73 -7.07
C LYS A 101 -21.79 3.72 -6.35
N PHE A 102 -20.60 3.48 -6.87
CA PHE A 102 -19.60 2.62 -6.25
C PHE A 102 -19.21 3.11 -4.85
N CYS A 103 -18.90 4.40 -4.68
CA CYS A 103 -18.57 4.95 -3.36
C CYS A 103 -19.73 4.78 -2.37
N LYS A 104 -20.96 5.06 -2.79
CA LYS A 104 -22.17 4.88 -1.94
C LYS A 104 -22.36 3.41 -1.54
N ARG A 105 -22.25 2.48 -2.50
CA ARG A 105 -22.44 1.04 -2.27
C ARG A 105 -21.43 0.46 -1.28
N ASN A 106 -20.20 1.00 -1.27
CA ASN A 106 -19.13 0.54 -0.39
C ASN A 106 -18.93 1.42 0.86
N ASN A 107 -19.85 2.34 1.17
CA ASN A 107 -19.77 3.27 2.30
C ASN A 107 -18.46 4.08 2.32
N LEU A 108 -17.93 4.42 1.15
CA LEU A 108 -16.72 5.24 0.99
C LEU A 108 -17.11 6.73 1.02
N GLU A 109 -16.65 7.43 2.04
CA GLU A 109 -16.91 8.86 2.19
C GLU A 109 -16.16 9.68 1.14
N TYR A 110 -16.87 10.59 0.47
CA TYR A 110 -16.26 11.50 -0.50
C TYR A 110 -16.91 12.89 -0.46
N LYS A 111 -16.20 13.89 -0.96
CA LYS A 111 -16.72 15.23 -1.21
C LYS A 111 -16.38 15.63 -2.65
N ILE A 112 -17.40 15.99 -3.44
CA ILE A 112 -17.17 16.56 -4.78
C ILE A 112 -16.37 17.84 -4.62
N SER A 113 -15.30 17.97 -5.41
CA SER A 113 -14.32 19.04 -5.27
C SER A 113 -13.82 19.48 -6.65
N LYS A 114 -13.18 20.65 -6.67
CA LYS A 114 -12.45 21.17 -7.81
C LYS A 114 -10.99 21.38 -7.43
N LEU A 115 -10.08 21.15 -8.35
CA LEU A 115 -8.65 21.35 -8.17
C LEU A 115 -8.11 22.28 -9.26
N ASN A 116 -7.59 23.45 -8.87
CA ASN A 116 -7.08 24.45 -9.80
C ASN A 116 -5.86 23.99 -10.64
N ILE A 117 -5.18 22.93 -10.17
CA ILE A 117 -4.01 22.35 -10.86
C ILE A 117 -4.41 21.38 -11.98
N ILE A 118 -5.70 21.04 -12.11
CA ILE A 118 -6.18 20.08 -13.10
C ILE A 118 -7.02 20.82 -14.14
N ASN A 119 -6.80 20.49 -15.43
CA ASN A 119 -7.64 20.98 -16.50
C ASN A 119 -9.06 20.43 -16.37
N GLU A 120 -10.01 21.26 -15.94
CA GLU A 120 -11.43 20.89 -15.75
C GLU A 120 -12.08 20.36 -17.04
N ASN A 121 -11.58 20.74 -18.22
CA ASN A 121 -12.10 20.23 -19.48
C ASN A 121 -11.75 18.75 -19.71
N SER A 122 -10.74 18.23 -19.00
CA SER A 122 -10.25 16.85 -19.15
C SER A 122 -10.88 15.89 -18.17
N ILE A 123 -11.54 16.37 -17.12
CA ILE A 123 -12.15 15.54 -16.08
C ILE A 123 -13.67 15.65 -16.06
N GLU A 124 -14.35 14.56 -15.75
CA GLU A 124 -15.79 14.46 -15.57
C GLU A 124 -16.18 14.64 -14.10
N LEU A 125 -15.36 14.12 -13.21
CA LEU A 125 -15.57 14.16 -11.76
C LEU A 125 -14.23 14.32 -11.04
N CYS A 126 -14.21 15.12 -9.98
CA CYS A 126 -13.14 15.11 -8.97
C CYS A 126 -13.76 14.98 -7.60
N VAL A 127 -13.26 14.06 -6.80
CA VAL A 127 -13.68 13.86 -5.41
C VAL A 127 -12.50 13.89 -4.46
N LYS A 128 -12.63 14.63 -3.37
CA LYS A 128 -11.76 14.54 -2.20
C LYS A 128 -12.18 13.33 -1.38
N VAL A 129 -11.22 12.54 -0.93
CA VAL A 129 -11.46 11.29 -0.20
C VAL A 129 -10.70 11.24 1.11
N LYS A 130 -11.15 10.38 2.03
CA LYS A 130 -10.46 10.11 3.30
C LYS A 130 -9.51 8.94 3.12
N GLU A 131 -8.32 9.20 2.67
CA GLU A 131 -7.27 8.20 2.52
C GLU A 131 -5.97 8.76 3.10
N ASN A 132 -5.25 7.96 3.89
CA ASN A 132 -3.98 8.38 4.48
C ASN A 132 -2.83 8.10 3.50
N LEU A 133 -1.72 8.79 3.71
CA LEU A 133 -0.44 8.42 3.12
C LEU A 133 0.45 7.73 4.17
N PHE A 134 1.55 7.18 3.72
CA PHE A 134 2.62 6.73 4.59
C PHE A 134 3.98 7.26 4.13
N ASP A 135 4.88 7.47 5.09
CA ASP A 135 6.27 7.80 4.84
C ASP A 135 7.07 6.52 4.58
N HIS A 136 7.45 6.29 3.32
CA HIS A 136 8.21 5.11 2.90
C HIS A 136 9.54 4.97 3.66
N LYS A 137 10.24 6.07 3.93
CA LYS A 137 11.51 6.05 4.67
C LYS A 137 11.32 5.61 6.13
N LYS A 138 10.21 6.04 6.75
CA LYS A 138 9.85 5.59 8.10
C LYS A 138 9.44 4.12 8.09
N ILE A 139 8.66 3.66 7.12
CA ILE A 139 8.34 2.21 6.98
C ILE A 139 9.62 1.40 6.87
N LYS A 140 10.58 1.80 6.02
CA LYS A 140 11.87 1.12 5.89
C LYS A 140 12.62 1.01 7.23
N LYS A 141 12.67 2.11 7.98
CA LYS A 141 13.29 2.11 9.33
C LYS A 141 12.58 1.16 10.30
N ILE A 142 11.24 1.15 10.29
CA ILE A 142 10.44 0.24 11.13
C ILE A 142 10.72 -1.21 10.74
N CYS A 143 10.77 -1.52 9.45
CA CYS A 143 11.07 -2.85 8.94
C CYS A 143 12.45 -3.32 9.40
N TRP A 144 13.51 -2.52 9.22
CA TRP A 144 14.85 -2.85 9.68
C TRP A 144 14.91 -3.08 11.20
N LYS A 145 14.24 -2.22 11.98
CA LYS A 145 14.14 -2.38 13.43
C LYS A 145 13.52 -3.74 13.80
N LYS A 146 12.38 -4.08 13.21
CA LYS A 146 11.68 -5.35 13.47
C LYS A 146 12.50 -6.58 13.06
N LEU A 147 13.15 -6.52 11.91
CA LEU A 147 14.03 -7.60 11.46
C LEU A 147 15.16 -7.87 12.46
N LYS A 148 15.77 -6.80 12.98
CA LYS A 148 16.84 -6.90 14.00
C LYS A 148 16.30 -7.42 15.34
N GLU A 149 15.18 -6.91 15.82
CA GLU A 149 14.53 -7.32 17.07
C GLU A 149 14.13 -8.80 17.05
N ASN A 150 13.76 -9.32 15.90
CA ASN A 150 13.39 -10.72 15.69
C ASN A 150 14.55 -11.63 15.25
N ASN A 151 15.79 -11.14 15.27
CA ASN A 151 17.00 -11.87 14.86
C ASN A 151 16.91 -12.49 13.45
N ILE A 152 16.24 -11.80 12.51
CA ILE A 152 16.10 -12.24 11.12
C ILE A 152 17.33 -11.76 10.35
N ILE A 153 18.05 -12.70 9.76
CA ILE A 153 19.21 -12.39 8.90
C ILE A 153 18.70 -12.04 7.51
N VAL A 154 19.21 -10.93 6.95
CA VAL A 154 18.90 -10.50 5.58
C VAL A 154 20.18 -10.54 4.76
N HIS A 155 20.20 -11.41 3.77
CA HIS A 155 21.27 -11.54 2.80
C HIS A 155 20.99 -10.61 1.63
N LEU A 156 21.58 -9.43 1.64
CA LEU A 156 21.48 -8.43 0.57
C LEU A 156 22.42 -8.75 -0.59
N ASN A 157 22.14 -8.20 -1.77
CA ASN A 157 22.90 -8.41 -3.00
C ASN A 157 23.01 -9.91 -3.41
N GLN A 158 22.05 -10.72 -3.00
CA GLN A 158 22.00 -12.14 -3.28
C GLN A 158 20.74 -12.50 -4.05
N LYS A 159 20.89 -13.05 -5.23
CA LYS A 159 19.79 -13.53 -6.08
C LYS A 159 19.64 -15.03 -5.92
N ALA A 160 18.47 -15.49 -5.53
CA ALA A 160 18.14 -16.91 -5.61
C ALA A 160 17.98 -17.29 -7.09
N ASN A 161 18.76 -18.29 -7.54
CA ASN A 161 18.74 -18.74 -8.94
C ASN A 161 17.90 -20.01 -9.12
N GLU A 162 17.90 -20.90 -8.13
CA GLU A 162 17.14 -22.16 -8.09
C GLU A 162 16.64 -22.42 -6.67
N LEU A 163 15.54 -23.14 -6.54
CA LEU A 163 14.94 -23.58 -5.28
C LEU A 163 15.19 -25.06 -5.06
#